data_102ab1e9325ad3b5931aebd3c9c81952
#
_entry.id   102ab1e9325ad3b5931aebd3c9c81952
#
_cell.length_a   1.000
_cell.length_b   1.000
_cell.length_c   1.000
_cell.angle_alpha   90.00
_cell.angle_beta   90.00
_cell.angle_gamma   90.00
#
_symmetry.space_group_name_H-M   'P 1'
#
loop_
_entity.id
_entity.type
_entity.pdbx_description
1 polymer ?
#
loop_
_entity_poly.entity_id
_entity_poly.type
_entity_poly.pdbx_seq_one_letter_code
_entity_poly.pdbx_strand_id
1 'polypeptide(L)'
;EFGAEYVPDTPNIFRNKAKNAQEAHEAVRPTDFSRTPKGMESFLDNDGQRLYELIWKRAMASSMQKAALEQVAIDSATPDRKTIMRATGSVIVFDGFLTLYQEDRDDPADNDDSSQKILPRITEGEPLTTGEVRPQQHFTKPPPRFTEASLVRKLEELGIGRPSTYASIISVLQDRNYVRLENKRFEPENRGRVVTAFLSGYFERYVEYNFTADLDDRLDLIASGDTDWKKVLSEFWDAFYKAVKETETLKISDVIDTLDADLGPHFFPPREDGSDTRVCPSCKNGRLGLKLGKGGPFIGCSNYPECNYTKPLSVASAEDDKIAGMDLPKVLGKDPEDGKDISLRKGPFGFYIQLGEAEGKKKPKRATLLKNYSPMEVTLEIAIALLALPRDIGPHPDTSEMIQAGVGRY
;
A
#
# COMPACT_ATOMS: atom_id res chain seq x y z
N GLU A 1 39.18 7.84 -10.77
CA GLU A 1 38.69 6.45 -10.79
C GLU A 1 38.05 6.06 -12.14
N PHE A 2 37.30 6.99 -12.79
CA PHE A 2 36.51 6.69 -13.98
C PHE A 2 37.15 7.12 -15.31
N GLY A 3 38.19 7.94 -15.32
CA GLY A 3 38.80 8.46 -16.54
C GLY A 3 38.29 9.83 -16.95
N ALA A 4 39.04 10.50 -17.85
CA ALA A 4 38.71 11.86 -18.29
C ALA A 4 37.44 11.91 -19.17
N GLU A 5 37.15 10.84 -19.88
CA GLU A 5 35.97 10.70 -20.75
C GLU A 5 34.63 10.71 -19.99
N TYR A 6 34.65 10.46 -18.68
CA TYR A 6 33.45 10.53 -17.83
C TYR A 6 33.18 11.93 -17.29
N VAL A 7 34.07 12.89 -17.56
CA VAL A 7 33.91 14.27 -17.13
C VAL A 7 33.35 15.07 -18.31
N PRO A 8 32.17 15.71 -18.18
CA PRO A 8 31.61 16.53 -19.26
C PRO A 8 32.43 17.80 -19.47
N ASP A 9 32.56 18.26 -20.71
CA ASP A 9 33.27 19.50 -21.08
C ASP A 9 32.67 20.73 -20.39
N THR A 10 31.36 20.71 -20.16
CA THR A 10 30.63 21.76 -19.44
C THR A 10 29.78 21.14 -18.35
N PRO A 11 29.65 21.80 -17.17
CA PRO A 11 28.82 21.26 -16.07
C PRO A 11 27.39 21.00 -16.53
N ASN A 12 26.82 19.88 -16.09
CA ASN A 12 25.43 19.55 -16.32
C ASN A 12 24.53 20.57 -15.61
N ILE A 13 23.57 21.16 -16.34
CA ILE A 13 22.56 22.06 -15.77
C ILE A 13 21.20 21.36 -15.83
N PHE A 14 20.63 21.14 -14.69
CA PHE A 14 19.30 20.54 -14.55
C PHE A 14 18.28 21.66 -14.33
N ARG A 15 17.23 21.68 -15.16
CA ARG A 15 16.08 22.56 -14.97
C ARG A 15 14.93 21.73 -14.40
N ASN A 16 14.43 22.14 -13.26
CA ASN A 16 13.23 21.51 -12.70
C ASN A 16 12.02 21.96 -13.52
N LYS A 17 11.21 20.98 -13.97
CA LYS A 17 9.94 21.23 -14.69
C LYS A 17 8.73 21.09 -13.78
N ALA A 18 8.90 20.63 -12.55
CA ALA A 18 7.82 20.48 -11.61
C ALA A 18 7.33 21.86 -11.16
N LYS A 19 6.02 22.10 -11.23
CA LYS A 19 5.39 23.36 -10.79
C LYS A 19 5.67 23.68 -9.32
N ASN A 20 5.84 22.64 -8.50
CA ASN A 20 6.04 22.73 -7.06
C ASN A 20 7.52 22.58 -6.64
N ALA A 21 8.45 22.92 -7.52
CA ALA A 21 9.88 22.91 -7.20
C ALA A 21 10.19 23.91 -6.09
N GLN A 22 10.84 23.42 -5.04
CA GLN A 22 11.36 24.26 -3.97
C GLN A 22 12.78 24.76 -4.33
N GLU A 23 12.87 25.73 -5.22
CA GLU A 23 14.17 26.25 -5.74
C GLU A 23 15.08 26.84 -4.66
N ALA A 24 14.51 27.26 -3.51
CA ALA A 24 15.28 27.77 -2.39
C ALA A 24 16.04 26.69 -1.60
N HIS A 25 15.81 25.42 -1.88
CA HIS A 25 16.47 24.30 -1.20
C HIS A 25 17.59 23.72 -2.05
N GLU A 26 18.73 23.47 -1.40
CA GLU A 26 19.83 22.72 -2.01
C GLU A 26 19.49 21.23 -2.04
N ALA A 27 19.86 20.56 -3.15
CA ALA A 27 19.72 19.12 -3.24
C ALA A 27 20.58 18.40 -2.20
N VAL A 28 20.08 17.27 -1.69
CA VAL A 28 20.83 16.43 -0.73
C VAL A 28 22.06 15.85 -1.46
N ARG A 29 23.24 16.16 -0.96
CA ARG A 29 24.52 15.69 -1.50
C ARG A 29 25.55 15.51 -0.38
N PRO A 30 26.63 14.72 -0.60
CA PRO A 30 27.72 14.66 0.35
C PRO A 30 28.37 16.05 0.53
N THR A 31 28.76 16.36 1.76
CA THR A 31 29.52 17.61 2.04
C THR A 31 30.93 17.54 1.46
N ASP A 32 31.45 16.33 1.30
CA ASP A 32 32.79 16.06 0.77
C ASP A 32 32.76 14.75 -0.04
N PHE A 33 32.94 14.85 -1.35
CA PHE A 33 32.92 13.70 -2.26
C PHE A 33 34.13 12.77 -2.10
N SER A 34 35.21 13.22 -1.46
CA SER A 34 36.35 12.35 -1.14
C SER A 34 36.01 11.27 -0.10
N ARG A 35 34.93 11.47 0.66
CA ARG A 35 34.38 10.49 1.58
C ARG A 35 33.53 9.49 0.78
N THR A 36 34.23 8.50 0.21
CA THR A 36 33.55 7.45 -0.57
C THR A 36 32.67 6.59 0.31
N PRO A 37 31.62 5.93 -0.22
CA PRO A 37 30.76 5.01 0.53
C PRO A 37 31.59 3.94 1.28
N LYS A 38 32.59 3.35 0.64
CA LYS A 38 33.50 2.39 1.24
C LYS A 38 34.31 2.97 2.41
N GLY A 39 34.73 4.22 2.29
CA GLY A 39 35.45 4.91 3.38
C GLY A 39 34.59 5.24 4.58
N MET A 40 33.26 5.21 4.44
CA MET A 40 32.30 5.52 5.49
C MET A 40 31.73 4.28 6.21
N GLU A 41 32.07 3.06 5.76
CA GLU A 41 31.52 1.80 6.32
C GLU A 41 31.70 1.66 7.84
N SER A 42 32.83 2.13 8.38
CA SER A 42 33.11 2.04 9.81
C SER A 42 32.41 3.12 10.67
N PHE A 43 31.76 4.10 10.06
CA PHE A 43 31.15 5.25 10.73
C PHE A 43 29.61 5.24 10.70
N LEU A 44 29.02 4.36 9.89
CA LEU A 44 27.59 4.30 9.65
C LEU A 44 27.07 2.89 9.98
N ASP A 45 25.82 2.81 10.43
CA ASP A 45 25.09 1.55 10.47
C ASP A 45 24.68 1.10 9.05
N ASN A 46 24.12 -0.09 8.92
CA ASN A 46 23.76 -0.67 7.63
C ASN A 46 22.78 0.19 6.82
N ASP A 47 21.79 0.79 7.47
CA ASP A 47 20.78 1.61 6.79
C ASP A 47 21.35 2.98 6.42
N GLY A 48 22.14 3.58 7.31
CA GLY A 48 22.87 4.82 7.06
C GLY A 48 23.86 4.66 5.92
N GLN A 49 24.56 3.53 5.84
CA GLN A 49 25.50 3.24 4.77
C GLN A 49 24.79 3.13 3.40
N ARG A 50 23.69 2.38 3.33
CA ARG A 50 22.89 2.24 2.10
C ARG A 50 22.37 3.59 1.62
N LEU A 51 21.85 4.40 2.55
CA LEU A 51 21.36 5.73 2.23
C LEU A 51 22.49 6.65 1.76
N TYR A 52 23.65 6.63 2.46
CA TYR A 52 24.81 7.43 2.06
C TYR A 52 25.33 7.04 0.69
N GLU A 53 25.43 5.75 0.41
CA GLU A 53 25.84 5.22 -0.89
C GLU A 53 24.91 5.69 -2.00
N LEU A 54 23.61 5.64 -1.79
CA LEU A 54 22.62 6.14 -2.76
C LEU A 54 22.79 7.63 -3.04
N ILE A 55 22.91 8.45 -1.98
CA ILE A 55 23.09 9.90 -2.08
C ILE A 55 24.40 10.21 -2.83
N TRP A 56 25.49 9.55 -2.44
CA TRP A 56 26.81 9.77 -3.04
C TRP A 56 26.84 9.39 -4.52
N LYS A 57 26.33 8.19 -4.85
CA LYS A 57 26.24 7.71 -6.24
C LYS A 57 25.38 8.64 -7.10
N ARG A 58 24.20 9.03 -6.59
CA ARG A 58 23.28 9.91 -7.31
C ARG A 58 23.90 11.29 -7.58
N ALA A 59 24.51 11.89 -6.58
CA ALA A 59 25.16 13.19 -6.67
C ALA A 59 26.37 13.15 -7.61
N MET A 60 27.21 12.12 -7.54
CA MET A 60 28.35 11.92 -8.43
C MET A 60 27.88 11.72 -9.89
N ALA A 61 26.95 10.78 -10.09
CA ALA A 61 26.40 10.46 -11.42
C ALA A 61 25.76 11.68 -12.10
N SER A 62 25.12 12.58 -11.34
CA SER A 62 24.55 13.82 -11.89
C SER A 62 25.60 14.76 -12.49
N SER A 63 26.84 14.66 -12.02
CA SER A 63 27.97 15.46 -12.50
C SER A 63 28.79 14.77 -13.60
N MET A 64 28.48 13.51 -13.93
CA MET A 64 29.19 12.73 -14.92
C MET A 64 28.69 12.99 -16.36
N GLN A 65 29.48 12.56 -17.35
CA GLN A 65 29.11 12.55 -18.75
C GLN A 65 27.87 11.67 -18.98
N LYS A 66 27.00 12.11 -19.87
CA LYS A 66 25.77 11.36 -20.21
C LYS A 66 26.12 10.03 -20.88
N ALA A 67 25.33 9.01 -20.61
CA ALA A 67 25.39 7.76 -21.35
C ALA A 67 24.91 7.96 -22.79
N ALA A 68 25.56 7.29 -23.72
CA ALA A 68 25.15 7.22 -25.13
C ALA A 68 24.57 5.82 -25.41
N LEU A 69 23.30 5.80 -25.79
CA LEU A 69 22.59 4.58 -26.16
C LEU A 69 22.15 4.67 -27.62
N GLU A 70 22.34 3.62 -28.36
CA GLU A 70 21.88 3.46 -29.74
C GLU A 70 20.65 2.55 -29.74
N GLN A 71 19.53 3.03 -30.29
CA GLN A 71 18.34 2.19 -30.47
C GLN A 71 18.51 1.29 -31.68
N VAL A 72 18.34 0.01 -31.50
CA VAL A 72 18.59 -0.99 -32.55
C VAL A 72 17.34 -1.87 -32.70
N ALA A 73 17.01 -2.15 -33.95
CA ALA A 73 16.05 -3.19 -34.32
C ALA A 73 16.80 -4.25 -35.14
N ILE A 74 16.78 -5.48 -34.66
CA ILE A 74 17.42 -6.64 -35.32
C ILE A 74 16.34 -7.49 -35.93
N ASP A 75 16.37 -7.64 -37.25
CA ASP A 75 15.53 -8.57 -37.99
C ASP A 75 16.32 -9.84 -38.30
N SER A 76 16.01 -10.93 -37.64
CA SER A 76 16.57 -12.24 -37.94
C SER A 76 15.62 -13.01 -38.85
N ALA A 77 16.15 -13.48 -39.97
CA ALA A 77 15.36 -14.22 -40.96
C ALA A 77 15.84 -15.66 -41.09
N THR A 78 14.92 -16.60 -41.37
CA THR A 78 15.27 -17.96 -41.75
C THR A 78 15.98 -17.93 -43.13
N PRO A 79 16.81 -18.96 -43.48
CA PRO A 79 17.52 -18.98 -44.77
C PRO A 79 16.58 -18.88 -45.98
N ASP A 80 15.36 -19.36 -45.88
CA ASP A 80 14.32 -19.25 -46.94
C ASP A 80 13.55 -17.91 -46.87
N ARG A 81 13.87 -17.02 -45.91
CA ARG A 81 13.24 -15.70 -45.65
C ARG A 81 11.73 -15.73 -45.47
N LYS A 82 11.13 -16.88 -45.14
CA LYS A 82 9.69 -16.98 -44.90
C LYS A 82 9.29 -16.56 -43.50
N THR A 83 10.22 -16.67 -42.54
CA THR A 83 9.98 -16.28 -41.16
C THR A 83 10.97 -15.20 -40.79
N ILE A 84 10.46 -14.07 -40.28
CA ILE A 84 11.26 -12.96 -39.77
C ILE A 84 10.87 -12.75 -38.30
N MET A 85 11.87 -12.74 -37.43
CA MET A 85 11.70 -12.40 -36.01
C MET A 85 12.40 -11.07 -35.75
N ARG A 86 11.71 -10.16 -35.09
CA ARG A 86 12.24 -8.82 -34.76
C ARG A 86 12.51 -8.71 -33.25
N ALA A 87 13.72 -8.28 -32.93
CA ALA A 87 14.08 -7.84 -31.58
C ALA A 87 14.38 -6.34 -31.61
N THR A 88 13.78 -5.59 -30.70
CA THR A 88 14.05 -4.16 -30.52
C THR A 88 14.64 -3.90 -29.13
N GLY A 89 15.58 -2.98 -29.04
CA GLY A 89 16.24 -2.65 -27.79
C GLY A 89 17.29 -1.58 -27.99
N SER A 90 18.13 -1.39 -26.95
CA SER A 90 19.22 -0.41 -26.99
C SER A 90 20.58 -1.12 -26.82
N VAL A 91 21.60 -0.56 -27.46
CA VAL A 91 22.99 -0.95 -27.23
C VAL A 91 23.69 0.22 -26.54
N ILE A 92 24.39 -0.06 -25.45
CA ILE A 92 25.20 0.95 -24.76
C ILE A 92 26.47 1.17 -25.61
N VAL A 93 26.61 2.37 -26.14
CA VAL A 93 27.80 2.79 -26.89
C VAL A 93 28.84 3.36 -25.93
N PHE A 94 28.38 4.16 -24.97
CA PHE A 94 29.17 4.70 -23.89
C PHE A 94 28.31 4.71 -22.64
N ASP A 95 28.80 4.09 -21.55
CA ASP A 95 28.01 3.91 -20.33
C ASP A 95 27.87 5.19 -19.51
N GLY A 96 28.84 6.13 -19.59
CA GLY A 96 28.75 7.41 -18.89
C GLY A 96 28.39 7.24 -17.42
N PHE A 97 27.38 7.97 -16.93
CA PHE A 97 26.93 7.90 -15.55
C PHE A 97 26.35 6.51 -15.15
N LEU A 98 25.92 5.70 -16.11
CA LEU A 98 25.37 4.35 -15.85
C LEU A 98 26.40 3.40 -15.24
N THR A 99 27.69 3.67 -15.42
CA THR A 99 28.76 2.89 -14.77
C THR A 99 28.68 2.95 -13.24
N LEU A 100 28.13 4.05 -12.70
CA LEU A 100 28.04 4.31 -11.27
C LEU A 100 26.63 4.16 -10.72
N TYR A 101 25.63 4.60 -11.47
CA TYR A 101 24.25 4.66 -11.02
C TYR A 101 23.29 4.19 -12.10
N GLN A 102 22.55 3.15 -11.78
CA GLN A 102 21.39 2.69 -12.53
C GLN A 102 20.18 2.78 -11.63
N GLU A 103 19.10 3.37 -12.12
CA GLU A 103 17.86 3.47 -11.38
C GLU A 103 17.16 2.10 -11.40
N ASP A 104 16.90 1.55 -10.18
CA ASP A 104 16.14 0.34 -10.03
C ASP A 104 14.68 0.58 -10.44
N ARG A 105 14.06 -0.44 -11.01
CA ARG A 105 12.65 -0.38 -11.39
C ARG A 105 11.79 -0.81 -10.21
N ASP A 106 10.79 0.01 -9.90
CA ASP A 106 9.81 -0.30 -8.86
C ASP A 106 8.96 -1.52 -9.20
N ASP A 107 8.81 -1.84 -10.49
CA ASP A 107 7.98 -2.94 -10.98
C ASP A 107 8.71 -3.81 -12.02
N PRO A 108 9.04 -5.06 -11.64
CA PRO A 108 9.55 -6.04 -12.60
C PRO A 108 8.56 -6.40 -13.71
N ALA A 109 7.25 -6.10 -13.53
CA ALA A 109 6.22 -6.38 -14.53
C ALA A 109 6.19 -5.36 -15.68
N ASP A 110 6.83 -4.20 -15.56
CA ASP A 110 7.02 -3.21 -16.64
C ASP A 110 8.06 -3.65 -17.69
N ASN A 111 8.42 -4.93 -17.70
CA ASN A 111 9.36 -5.51 -18.68
C ASN A 111 8.84 -5.53 -20.14
N ASP A 112 7.66 -4.98 -20.41
CA ASP A 112 7.09 -4.98 -21.77
C ASP A 112 7.54 -3.81 -22.65
N ASP A 113 8.29 -2.86 -22.08
CA ASP A 113 8.91 -1.80 -22.90
C ASP A 113 10.17 -2.34 -23.58
N SER A 114 9.98 -2.82 -24.82
CA SER A 114 11.04 -3.35 -25.68
C SER A 114 12.18 -2.33 -25.93
N SER A 115 11.91 -1.02 -25.74
CA SER A 115 12.89 0.05 -25.96
C SER A 115 14.01 0.07 -24.92
N GLN A 116 13.83 -0.58 -23.78
CA GLN A 116 14.81 -0.61 -22.68
C GLN A 116 15.57 -1.94 -22.56
N LYS A 117 15.32 -2.91 -23.44
CA LYS A 117 16.12 -4.14 -23.48
C LYS A 117 17.49 -3.84 -24.06
N ILE A 118 18.53 -4.17 -23.31
CA ILE A 118 19.91 -4.09 -23.80
C ILE A 118 20.14 -5.28 -24.71
N LEU A 119 20.46 -5.00 -25.98
CA LEU A 119 20.79 -6.00 -26.98
C LEU A 119 22.32 -6.11 -27.13
N PRO A 120 22.84 -7.30 -27.47
CA PRO A 120 24.24 -7.43 -27.88
C PRO A 120 24.48 -6.70 -29.20
N ARG A 121 25.73 -6.27 -29.42
CA ARG A 121 26.14 -5.76 -30.76
C ARG A 121 26.14 -6.93 -31.72
N ILE A 122 25.39 -6.78 -32.80
CA ILE A 122 25.30 -7.73 -33.91
C ILE A 122 25.55 -6.98 -35.21
N THR A 123 26.29 -7.59 -36.13
CA THR A 123 26.57 -7.03 -37.46
C THR A 123 25.59 -7.60 -38.47
N GLU A 124 25.30 -6.81 -39.52
CA GLU A 124 24.44 -7.27 -40.63
C GLU A 124 25.05 -8.50 -41.32
N GLY A 125 24.22 -9.53 -41.51
CA GLY A 125 24.65 -10.81 -42.10
C GLY A 125 25.31 -11.79 -41.13
N GLU A 126 25.42 -11.45 -39.86
CA GLU A 126 25.96 -12.36 -38.84
C GLU A 126 25.05 -13.58 -38.67
N PRO A 127 25.58 -14.81 -38.74
CA PRO A 127 24.76 -16.03 -38.54
C PRO A 127 24.38 -16.21 -37.08
N LEU A 128 23.08 -16.32 -36.83
CA LEU A 128 22.52 -16.57 -35.50
C LEU A 128 22.13 -18.05 -35.36
N THR A 129 22.46 -18.63 -34.21
CA THR A 129 22.02 -20.02 -33.91
C THR A 129 20.67 -19.94 -33.20
N THR A 130 19.68 -20.66 -33.73
CA THR A 130 18.38 -20.79 -33.09
C THR A 130 18.50 -21.66 -31.84
N GLY A 131 18.13 -21.07 -30.70
CA GLY A 131 17.99 -21.78 -29.45
C GLY A 131 16.58 -22.38 -29.29
N GLU A 132 16.09 -22.42 -28.06
CA GLU A 132 14.73 -22.90 -27.77
C GLU A 132 13.71 -21.82 -28.16
N VAL A 133 12.70 -22.21 -28.95
CA VAL A 133 11.56 -21.35 -29.28
C VAL A 133 10.50 -21.49 -28.17
N ARG A 134 10.26 -20.44 -27.42
CA ARG A 134 9.30 -20.42 -26.30
C ARG A 134 8.09 -19.55 -26.66
N PRO A 135 7.00 -20.12 -27.14
CA PRO A 135 5.78 -19.37 -27.38
C PRO A 135 5.18 -18.94 -26.02
N GLN A 136 4.86 -17.66 -25.88
CA GLN A 136 4.22 -17.14 -24.67
C GLN A 136 2.93 -16.41 -25.06
N GLN A 137 1.86 -16.73 -24.34
CA GLN A 137 0.60 -15.99 -24.47
C GLN A 137 0.61 -14.81 -23.50
N HIS A 138 0.34 -13.62 -24.04
CA HIS A 138 0.25 -12.39 -23.26
C HIS A 138 -1.18 -11.87 -23.26
N PHE A 139 -1.61 -11.37 -22.10
CA PHE A 139 -2.89 -10.71 -21.92
C PHE A 139 -2.63 -9.27 -21.47
N THR A 140 -3.50 -8.35 -21.87
CA THR A 140 -3.50 -6.98 -21.32
C THR A 140 -3.74 -7.04 -19.82
N LYS A 141 -2.94 -6.29 -19.06
CA LYS A 141 -3.07 -6.19 -17.61
C LYS A 141 -3.59 -4.81 -17.23
N PRO A 142 -4.38 -4.68 -16.16
CA PRO A 142 -4.74 -3.37 -15.64
C PRO A 142 -3.46 -2.63 -15.16
N PRO A 143 -3.52 -1.29 -15.02
CA PRO A 143 -2.42 -0.55 -14.41
C PRO A 143 -2.06 -1.14 -13.04
N PRO A 144 -0.78 -1.24 -12.70
CA PRO A 144 -0.35 -1.79 -11.42
C PRO A 144 -0.78 -0.88 -10.26
N ARG A 145 -0.91 -1.47 -9.06
CA ARG A 145 -1.09 -0.70 -7.82
C ARG A 145 0.13 0.16 -7.56
N PHE A 146 -0.07 1.33 -6.94
CA PHE A 146 1.02 2.21 -6.57
C PHE A 146 1.95 1.55 -5.55
N THR A 147 3.25 1.72 -5.78
CA THR A 147 4.29 1.60 -4.76
C THR A 147 4.46 2.95 -4.05
N GLU A 148 5.26 3.02 -2.97
CA GLU A 148 5.58 4.30 -2.33
C GLU A 148 6.22 5.26 -3.34
N ALA A 149 7.19 4.80 -4.12
CA ALA A 149 7.88 5.63 -5.12
C ALA A 149 6.95 6.07 -6.26
N SER A 150 6.14 5.17 -6.82
CA SER A 150 5.22 5.53 -7.92
C SER A 150 4.08 6.44 -7.44
N LEU A 151 3.65 6.34 -6.17
CA LEU A 151 2.69 7.27 -5.58
C LEU A 151 3.30 8.66 -5.39
N VAL A 152 4.53 8.76 -4.88
CA VAL A 152 5.25 10.04 -4.76
C VAL A 152 5.40 10.70 -6.14
N ARG A 153 5.84 9.94 -7.15
CA ARG A 153 5.92 10.44 -8.53
C ARG A 153 4.57 10.96 -9.03
N LYS A 154 3.48 10.25 -8.74
CA LYS A 154 2.14 10.68 -9.16
C LYS A 154 1.67 11.94 -8.44
N LEU A 155 1.95 12.09 -7.15
CA LEU A 155 1.68 13.30 -6.40
C LEU A 155 2.47 14.50 -6.97
N GLU A 156 3.74 14.30 -7.30
CA GLU A 156 4.59 15.31 -7.94
C GLU A 156 4.06 15.72 -9.33
N GLU A 157 3.70 14.76 -10.18
CA GLU A 157 3.09 15.01 -11.48
C GLU A 157 1.81 15.85 -11.41
N LEU A 158 1.00 15.59 -10.38
CA LEU A 158 -0.26 16.28 -10.14
C LEU A 158 -0.09 17.62 -9.40
N GLY A 159 1.11 17.95 -8.91
CA GLY A 159 1.38 19.15 -8.11
C GLY A 159 0.81 19.08 -6.69
N ILE A 160 0.52 17.90 -6.18
CA ILE A 160 -0.07 17.67 -4.84
C ILE A 160 1.04 17.44 -3.82
N GLY A 161 1.05 18.25 -2.77
CA GLY A 161 2.07 18.16 -1.72
C GLY A 161 3.43 18.71 -2.15
N ARG A 162 4.41 18.55 -1.27
CA ARG A 162 5.80 19.00 -1.46
C ARG A 162 6.75 17.89 -1.02
N PRO A 163 8.02 17.90 -1.42
CA PRO A 163 9.00 16.89 -0.98
C PRO A 163 9.01 16.65 0.54
N SER A 164 8.82 17.70 1.32
CA SER A 164 8.76 17.63 2.79
C SER A 164 7.50 16.97 3.34
N THR A 165 6.43 16.80 2.56
CA THR A 165 5.14 16.27 3.01
C THR A 165 4.82 14.87 2.48
N TYR A 166 5.50 14.38 1.44
CA TYR A 166 5.16 13.08 0.84
C TYR A 166 5.25 11.92 1.83
N ALA A 167 6.31 11.87 2.64
CA ALA A 167 6.46 10.81 3.64
C ALA A 167 5.34 10.83 4.67
N SER A 168 4.94 12.01 5.15
CA SER A 168 3.85 12.15 6.13
C SER A 168 2.49 11.78 5.54
N ILE A 169 2.23 12.10 4.26
CA ILE A 169 1.01 11.68 3.55
C ILE A 169 0.92 10.16 3.53
N ILE A 170 2.00 9.48 3.12
CA ILE A 170 2.05 8.02 3.05
C ILE A 170 1.84 7.38 4.42
N SER A 171 2.51 7.90 5.47
CA SER A 171 2.35 7.42 6.84
C SER A 171 0.91 7.55 7.32
N VAL A 172 0.27 8.71 7.09
CA VAL A 172 -1.12 8.95 7.49
C VAL A 172 -2.09 8.00 6.81
N LEU A 173 -1.89 7.66 5.53
CA LEU A 173 -2.73 6.69 4.82
C LEU A 173 -2.69 5.30 5.47
N GLN A 174 -1.51 4.87 5.92
CA GLN A 174 -1.30 3.58 6.59
C GLN A 174 -1.80 3.62 8.04
N ASP A 175 -1.43 4.64 8.83
CA ASP A 175 -1.79 4.79 10.24
C ASP A 175 -3.31 4.84 10.45
N ARG A 176 -4.03 5.43 9.50
CA ARG A 176 -5.49 5.49 9.51
C ARG A 176 -6.16 4.24 8.96
N ASN A 177 -5.40 3.25 8.52
CA ASN A 177 -5.89 2.05 7.85
C ASN A 177 -6.78 2.38 6.63
N TYR A 178 -6.36 3.36 5.83
CA TYR A 178 -7.00 3.64 4.55
C TYR A 178 -6.42 2.76 3.45
N VAL A 179 -5.14 2.45 3.58
CA VAL A 179 -4.41 1.50 2.74
C VAL A 179 -3.54 0.60 3.62
N ARG A 180 -3.21 -0.58 3.12
CA ARG A 180 -2.13 -1.43 3.65
C ARG A 180 -1.05 -1.57 2.59
N LEU A 181 0.18 -1.79 3.03
CA LEU A 181 1.29 -2.10 2.15
C LEU A 181 1.44 -3.63 2.07
N GLU A 182 1.23 -4.19 0.88
CA GLU A 182 1.36 -5.62 0.61
C GLU A 182 2.27 -5.81 -0.60
N ASN A 183 3.34 -6.61 -0.47
CA ASN A 183 4.35 -6.81 -1.51
C ASN A 183 4.86 -5.48 -2.12
N LYS A 184 5.14 -4.49 -1.25
CA LYS A 184 5.57 -3.12 -1.62
C LYS A 184 4.52 -2.32 -2.42
N ARG A 185 3.25 -2.74 -2.45
CA ARG A 185 2.16 -2.05 -3.16
C ARG A 185 1.04 -1.67 -2.21
N PHE A 186 0.44 -0.51 -2.45
CA PHE A 186 -0.70 -0.06 -1.67
C PHE A 186 -1.97 -0.77 -2.11
N GLU A 187 -2.59 -1.46 -1.16
CA GLU A 187 -3.93 -2.03 -1.30
C GLU A 187 -4.94 -1.19 -0.52
N PRO A 188 -6.01 -0.68 -1.18
CA PRO A 188 -7.04 0.08 -0.49
C PRO A 188 -7.78 -0.77 0.53
N GLU A 189 -7.81 -0.31 1.78
CA GLU A 189 -8.61 -0.92 2.83
C GLU A 189 -10.09 -0.50 2.75
N ASN A 190 -10.97 -1.33 3.28
CA ASN A 190 -12.40 -1.06 3.23
C ASN A 190 -12.80 0.25 3.94
N ARG A 191 -12.08 0.62 5.01
CA ARG A 191 -12.23 1.93 5.66
C ARG A 191 -11.90 3.08 4.72
N GLY A 192 -10.81 2.98 3.97
CA GLY A 192 -10.42 3.98 2.97
C GLY A 192 -11.50 4.14 1.90
N ARG A 193 -12.08 3.03 1.41
CA ARG A 193 -13.17 3.07 0.42
C ARG A 193 -14.40 3.81 0.92
N VAL A 194 -14.83 3.53 2.16
CA VAL A 194 -15.99 4.22 2.77
C VAL A 194 -15.72 5.71 2.94
N VAL A 195 -14.53 6.08 3.43
CA VAL A 195 -14.15 7.50 3.60
C VAL A 195 -14.09 8.21 2.24
N THR A 196 -13.49 7.57 1.23
CA THR A 196 -13.43 8.14 -0.12
C THR A 196 -14.81 8.32 -0.72
N ALA A 197 -15.69 7.31 -0.65
CA ALA A 197 -17.07 7.42 -1.16
C ALA A 197 -17.85 8.54 -0.47
N PHE A 198 -17.73 8.65 0.86
CA PHE A 198 -18.36 9.75 1.61
C PHE A 198 -17.85 11.12 1.16
N LEU A 199 -16.53 11.28 1.09
CA LEU A 199 -15.93 12.56 0.70
C LEU A 199 -16.25 12.92 -0.75
N SER A 200 -16.22 11.96 -1.67
CA SER A 200 -16.59 12.19 -3.07
C SER A 200 -18.09 12.54 -3.24
N GLY A 201 -18.96 11.99 -2.41
CA GLY A 201 -20.38 12.28 -2.48
C GLY A 201 -20.80 13.63 -1.86
N TYR A 202 -20.11 14.08 -0.81
CA TYR A 202 -20.51 15.28 -0.05
C TYR A 202 -19.49 16.43 -0.06
N PHE A 203 -18.26 16.15 -0.44
CA PHE A 203 -17.14 17.10 -0.47
C PHE A 203 -16.31 16.97 -1.75
N GLU A 204 -16.96 16.62 -2.88
CA GLU A 204 -16.33 16.30 -4.16
C GLU A 204 -15.22 17.30 -4.52
N ARG A 205 -15.53 18.59 -4.51
CA ARG A 205 -14.56 19.65 -4.82
C ARG A 205 -13.25 19.55 -4.03
N TYR A 206 -13.33 19.13 -2.74
CA TYR A 206 -12.18 19.11 -1.83
C TYR A 206 -11.33 17.86 -1.94
N VAL A 207 -11.80 16.84 -2.66
CA VAL A 207 -11.07 15.60 -2.93
C VAL A 207 -10.61 15.47 -4.38
N GLU A 208 -10.92 16.44 -5.22
CA GLU A 208 -10.38 16.55 -6.58
C GLU A 208 -8.89 16.86 -6.56
N TYR A 209 -8.16 16.24 -7.46
CA TYR A 209 -6.71 16.45 -7.55
C TYR A 209 -6.35 17.91 -7.84
N ASN A 210 -7.11 18.57 -8.71
CA ASN A 210 -6.86 19.96 -9.09
C ASN A 210 -7.06 20.92 -7.91
N PHE A 211 -8.04 20.68 -7.05
CA PHE A 211 -8.29 21.55 -5.90
C PHE A 211 -7.09 21.61 -4.95
N THR A 212 -6.49 20.47 -4.63
CA THR A 212 -5.31 20.41 -3.75
C THR A 212 -4.11 21.06 -4.40
N ALA A 213 -3.88 20.81 -5.70
CA ALA A 213 -2.80 21.43 -6.45
C ALA A 213 -2.95 22.97 -6.53
N ASP A 214 -4.17 23.46 -6.84
CA ASP A 214 -4.46 24.89 -6.90
C ASP A 214 -4.30 25.57 -5.54
N LEU A 215 -4.65 24.88 -4.45
CA LEU A 215 -4.44 25.42 -3.09
C LEU A 215 -2.95 25.51 -2.77
N ASP A 216 -2.17 24.50 -3.11
CA ASP A 216 -0.72 24.52 -2.93
C ASP A 216 -0.06 25.62 -3.77
N ASP A 217 -0.48 25.85 -5.02
CA ASP A 217 -0.02 26.96 -5.87
C ASP A 217 -0.36 28.33 -5.25
N ARG A 218 -1.56 28.46 -4.63
CA ARG A 218 -1.93 29.71 -3.92
C ARG A 218 -1.11 29.94 -2.66
N LEU A 219 -0.71 28.88 -1.96
CA LEU A 219 0.21 28.99 -0.82
C LEU A 219 1.60 29.47 -1.26
N ASP A 220 2.08 29.05 -2.42
CA ASP A 220 3.32 29.54 -3.00
C ASP A 220 3.22 31.04 -3.36
N LEU A 221 2.09 31.51 -3.91
CA LEU A 221 1.83 32.93 -4.15
C LEU A 221 1.78 33.77 -2.84
N ILE A 222 1.32 33.19 -1.74
CA ILE A 222 1.40 33.83 -0.42
C ILE A 222 2.86 33.92 0.03
N ALA A 223 3.62 32.83 -0.13
CA ALA A 223 5.03 32.78 0.26
C ALA A 223 5.90 33.77 -0.52
N SER A 224 5.61 34.02 -1.80
CA SER A 224 6.27 35.04 -2.63
C SER A 224 5.80 36.47 -2.33
N GLY A 225 4.71 36.64 -1.60
CA GLY A 225 4.13 37.96 -1.31
C GLY A 225 3.19 38.50 -2.38
N ASP A 226 2.86 37.72 -3.40
CA ASP A 226 2.00 38.11 -4.51
C ASP A 226 0.50 38.10 -4.15
N THR A 227 0.15 37.47 -3.04
CA THR A 227 -1.26 37.34 -2.59
C THR A 227 -1.38 37.42 -1.08
N ASP A 228 -2.44 38.10 -0.61
CA ASP A 228 -2.76 38.18 0.82
C ASP A 228 -3.35 36.84 1.33
N TRP A 229 -2.71 36.27 2.34
CA TRP A 229 -3.12 35.01 2.96
C TRP A 229 -4.52 35.04 3.57
N LYS A 230 -4.96 36.20 4.11
CA LYS A 230 -6.29 36.36 4.69
C LYS A 230 -7.39 36.25 3.63
N LYS A 231 -7.14 36.80 2.45
CA LYS A 231 -8.04 36.69 1.30
C LYS A 231 -8.18 35.23 0.87
N VAL A 232 -7.07 34.52 0.70
CA VAL A 232 -7.07 33.10 0.32
C VAL A 232 -7.82 32.26 1.34
N LEU A 233 -7.55 32.48 2.64
CA LEU A 233 -8.20 31.76 3.73
C LEU A 233 -9.70 32.03 3.79
N SER A 234 -10.12 33.29 3.63
CA SER A 234 -11.54 33.65 3.61
C SER A 234 -12.29 32.99 2.47
N GLU A 235 -11.75 33.05 1.26
CA GLU A 235 -12.37 32.41 0.08
C GLU A 235 -12.48 30.89 0.25
N PHE A 236 -11.47 30.25 0.80
CA PHE A 236 -11.52 28.82 1.13
C PHE A 236 -12.61 28.54 2.18
N TRP A 237 -12.59 29.31 3.27
CA TRP A 237 -13.50 29.10 4.41
C TRP A 237 -14.96 29.27 4.03
N ASP A 238 -15.30 30.33 3.27
CA ASP A 238 -16.67 30.60 2.87
C ASP A 238 -17.29 29.44 2.06
N ALA A 239 -16.50 28.93 1.12
CA ALA A 239 -16.93 27.77 0.30
C ALA A 239 -17.00 26.48 1.14
N PHE A 240 -15.99 26.21 1.96
CA PHE A 240 -15.92 25.04 2.82
C PHE A 240 -17.04 25.03 3.87
N TYR A 241 -17.24 26.16 4.55
CA TYR A 241 -18.29 26.29 5.57
C TYR A 241 -19.68 26.08 4.99
N LYS A 242 -19.91 26.57 3.77
CA LYS A 242 -21.18 26.31 3.07
C LYS A 242 -21.39 24.81 2.85
N ALA A 243 -20.39 24.10 2.36
CA ALA A 243 -20.48 22.64 2.17
C ALA A 243 -20.71 21.90 3.51
N VAL A 244 -20.04 22.31 4.59
CA VAL A 244 -20.27 21.76 5.94
C VAL A 244 -21.73 21.99 6.37
N LYS A 245 -22.26 23.21 6.17
CA LYS A 245 -23.64 23.53 6.54
C LYS A 245 -24.66 22.69 5.77
N GLU A 246 -24.42 22.41 4.52
CA GLU A 246 -25.27 21.52 3.72
C GLU A 246 -25.31 20.10 4.29
N THR A 247 -24.20 19.63 4.88
CA THR A 247 -24.15 18.29 5.51
C THR A 247 -24.82 18.23 6.88
N GLU A 248 -24.98 19.34 7.61
CA GLU A 248 -25.64 19.36 8.91
C GLU A 248 -27.13 18.93 8.85
N THR A 249 -27.76 19.10 7.70
CA THR A 249 -29.16 18.72 7.48
C THR A 249 -29.35 17.25 7.11
N LEU A 250 -28.29 16.56 6.77
CA LEU A 250 -28.33 15.15 6.36
C LEU A 250 -28.62 14.25 7.56
N LYS A 251 -29.54 13.30 7.38
CA LYS A 251 -29.72 12.22 8.33
C LYS A 251 -28.63 11.16 8.11
N ILE A 252 -28.06 10.70 9.20
CA ILE A 252 -27.03 9.64 9.16
C ILE A 252 -27.54 8.39 8.40
N SER A 253 -28.85 8.07 8.53
CA SER A 253 -29.50 6.99 7.77
C SER A 253 -29.35 7.16 6.26
N ASP A 254 -29.65 8.35 5.77
CA ASP A 254 -29.69 8.63 4.33
C ASP A 254 -28.27 8.58 3.74
N VAL A 255 -27.30 9.07 4.49
CA VAL A 255 -25.87 8.95 4.13
C VAL A 255 -25.43 7.49 4.08
N ILE A 256 -25.82 6.67 5.07
CA ILE A 256 -25.48 5.25 5.09
C ILE A 256 -26.14 4.51 3.94
N ASP A 257 -27.39 4.81 3.63
CA ASP A 257 -28.12 4.17 2.53
C ASP A 257 -27.48 4.52 1.17
N THR A 258 -27.04 5.76 0.97
CA THR A 258 -26.28 6.17 -0.21
C THR A 258 -24.95 5.41 -0.32
N LEU A 259 -24.19 5.37 0.76
CA LEU A 259 -22.92 4.63 0.80
C LEU A 259 -23.10 3.12 0.61
N ASP A 260 -24.20 2.54 1.15
CA ASP A 260 -24.53 1.12 0.95
C ASP A 260 -24.94 0.82 -0.50
N ALA A 261 -25.56 1.78 -1.20
CA ALA A 261 -25.85 1.64 -2.62
C ALA A 261 -24.55 1.69 -3.46
N ASP A 262 -23.68 2.67 -3.22
CA ASP A 262 -22.44 2.87 -3.97
C ASP A 262 -21.42 1.73 -3.76
N LEU A 263 -21.22 1.32 -2.51
CA LEU A 263 -20.26 0.32 -2.13
C LEU A 263 -20.81 -1.11 -2.13
N GLY A 264 -22.12 -1.25 -2.33
CA GLY A 264 -22.81 -2.54 -2.35
C GLY A 264 -22.20 -3.55 -3.31
N PRO A 265 -21.93 -3.19 -4.58
CA PRO A 265 -21.27 -4.11 -5.51
C PRO A 265 -19.90 -4.62 -5.06
N HIS A 266 -19.18 -3.82 -4.26
CA HIS A 266 -17.90 -4.21 -3.72
C HIS A 266 -18.04 -5.16 -2.51
N PHE A 267 -18.91 -4.83 -1.55
CA PHE A 267 -19.05 -5.64 -0.33
C PHE A 267 -19.89 -6.90 -0.53
N PHE A 268 -20.78 -6.89 -1.52
CA PHE A 268 -21.72 -7.95 -1.82
C PHE A 268 -21.66 -8.32 -3.30
N PRO A 269 -20.50 -8.81 -3.81
CA PRO A 269 -20.38 -9.21 -5.21
C PRO A 269 -21.32 -10.35 -5.51
N PRO A 270 -21.84 -10.46 -6.76
CA PRO A 270 -22.68 -11.58 -7.17
C PRO A 270 -21.89 -12.89 -7.04
N ARG A 271 -22.55 -13.97 -6.63
CA ARG A 271 -21.97 -15.30 -6.57
C ARG A 271 -22.16 -16.03 -7.90
N GLU A 272 -21.27 -16.97 -8.19
CA GLU A 272 -21.36 -17.82 -9.40
C GLU A 272 -22.62 -18.66 -9.42
N ASP A 273 -23.15 -19.07 -8.25
CA ASP A 273 -24.39 -19.81 -8.10
C ASP A 273 -25.68 -18.96 -8.18
N GLY A 274 -25.53 -17.65 -8.41
CA GLY A 274 -26.63 -16.69 -8.49
C GLY A 274 -27.31 -16.37 -7.15
N SER A 275 -26.78 -16.84 -6.01
CA SER A 275 -27.34 -16.54 -4.69
C SER A 275 -27.07 -15.08 -4.28
N ASP A 276 -28.06 -14.44 -3.60
CA ASP A 276 -27.92 -13.05 -3.12
C ASP A 276 -27.00 -13.03 -1.87
N THR A 277 -25.84 -12.41 -2.04
CA THR A 277 -24.84 -12.24 -0.98
C THR A 277 -25.30 -11.31 0.15
N ARG A 278 -26.42 -10.61 -0.01
CA ARG A 278 -27.02 -9.75 1.01
C ARG A 278 -28.00 -10.46 1.92
N VAL A 279 -28.35 -11.70 1.66
CA VAL A 279 -29.22 -12.48 2.57
C VAL A 279 -28.48 -12.71 3.88
N CYS A 280 -29.12 -12.36 5.02
CA CYS A 280 -28.55 -12.58 6.34
C CYS A 280 -28.36 -14.07 6.62
N PRO A 281 -27.14 -14.55 6.88
CA PRO A 281 -26.90 -15.99 7.10
C PRO A 281 -27.47 -16.51 8.41
N SER A 282 -27.77 -15.62 9.37
CA SER A 282 -28.35 -15.98 10.67
C SER A 282 -29.87 -16.14 10.62
N CYS A 283 -30.61 -15.09 10.24
CA CYS A 283 -32.07 -15.11 10.25
C CYS A 283 -32.71 -15.49 8.91
N LYS A 284 -31.94 -15.53 7.81
CA LYS A 284 -32.40 -15.82 6.43
C LYS A 284 -33.41 -14.85 5.82
N ASN A 285 -34.06 -14.00 6.64
CA ASN A 285 -35.13 -13.08 6.24
C ASN A 285 -34.66 -11.63 6.16
N GLY A 286 -33.54 -11.27 6.83
CA GLY A 286 -32.99 -9.94 6.82
C GLY A 286 -31.99 -9.74 5.69
N ARG A 287 -31.77 -8.48 5.33
CA ARG A 287 -30.78 -8.05 4.33
C ARG A 287 -29.54 -7.46 5.02
N LEU A 288 -28.37 -7.87 4.59
CA LEU A 288 -27.11 -7.28 5.04
C LEU A 288 -26.86 -5.94 4.36
N GLY A 289 -26.41 -4.98 5.13
CA GLY A 289 -26.07 -3.65 4.62
C GLY A 289 -25.04 -2.96 5.50
N LEU A 290 -24.53 -1.83 4.98
CA LEU A 290 -23.61 -0.98 5.71
C LEU A 290 -24.32 -0.36 6.92
N LYS A 291 -23.66 -0.36 8.07
CA LYS A 291 -24.12 0.27 9.32
C LYS A 291 -22.98 1.03 9.95
N LEU A 292 -23.31 2.02 10.79
CA LEU A 292 -22.35 2.81 11.54
C LEU A 292 -22.57 2.61 13.04
N GLY A 293 -21.50 2.27 13.75
CA GLY A 293 -21.49 2.13 15.21
C GLY A 293 -20.38 2.96 15.84
N LYS A 294 -20.25 2.90 17.17
CA LYS A 294 -19.21 3.62 17.93
C LYS A 294 -17.77 3.26 17.48
N GLY A 295 -17.58 2.05 16.98
CA GLY A 295 -16.27 1.55 16.49
C GLY A 295 -15.99 1.83 15.02
N GLY A 296 -16.90 2.50 14.31
CA GLY A 296 -16.81 2.77 12.88
C GLY A 296 -17.83 1.98 12.05
N PRO A 297 -17.65 1.94 10.70
CA PRO A 297 -18.55 1.22 9.80
C PRO A 297 -18.41 -0.30 9.95
N PHE A 298 -19.54 -1.02 9.83
CA PHE A 298 -19.64 -2.47 9.86
C PHE A 298 -20.80 -2.95 8.99
N ILE A 299 -20.87 -4.24 8.72
CA ILE A 299 -22.00 -4.86 8.03
C ILE A 299 -22.95 -5.45 9.07
N GLY A 300 -24.24 -5.11 9.00
CA GLY A 300 -25.26 -5.58 9.93
C GLY A 300 -26.55 -5.99 9.22
N CYS A 301 -27.37 -6.79 9.92
CA CYS A 301 -28.68 -7.23 9.46
C CYS A 301 -29.74 -6.12 9.57
N SER A 302 -30.63 -6.03 8.57
CA SER A 302 -31.78 -5.09 8.59
C SER A 302 -32.80 -5.40 9.68
N ASN A 303 -32.87 -6.65 10.15
CA ASN A 303 -33.83 -7.10 11.17
C ASN A 303 -33.35 -6.86 12.61
N TYR A 304 -32.46 -5.92 12.83
CA TYR A 304 -32.13 -5.50 14.20
C TYR A 304 -33.34 -4.79 14.83
N PRO A 305 -33.73 -5.07 16.08
CA PRO A 305 -32.99 -5.86 17.10
C PRO A 305 -33.27 -7.37 17.15
N GLU A 306 -34.23 -7.90 16.37
CA GLU A 306 -34.60 -9.32 16.37
C GLU A 306 -33.46 -10.22 15.90
N CYS A 307 -32.62 -9.70 14.99
CA CYS A 307 -31.41 -10.34 14.52
C CYS A 307 -30.18 -9.47 14.79
N ASN A 308 -29.32 -9.94 15.65
CA ASN A 308 -28.09 -9.23 16.04
C ASN A 308 -26.86 -9.60 15.17
N TYR A 309 -27.07 -10.16 13.97
CA TYR A 309 -25.96 -10.53 13.11
C TYR A 309 -25.18 -9.31 12.65
N THR A 310 -23.88 -9.32 12.95
CA THR A 310 -22.91 -8.32 12.48
C THR A 310 -21.62 -8.97 12.05
N LYS A 311 -20.94 -8.36 11.09
CA LYS A 311 -19.57 -8.70 10.73
C LYS A 311 -18.72 -7.45 10.50
N PRO A 312 -17.39 -7.52 10.62
CA PRO A 312 -16.49 -6.45 10.22
C PRO A 312 -16.74 -6.05 8.76
N LEU A 313 -16.31 -4.85 8.40
CA LEU A 313 -16.39 -4.35 7.03
C LEU A 313 -15.46 -5.18 6.14
N SER A 314 -16.02 -6.19 5.48
CA SER A 314 -15.30 -7.12 4.60
C SER A 314 -16.18 -7.50 3.41
N VAL A 315 -15.54 -7.89 2.30
CA VAL A 315 -16.23 -8.43 1.13
C VAL A 315 -16.92 -9.74 1.53
N ALA A 316 -18.16 -9.95 1.08
CA ALA A 316 -18.90 -11.18 1.36
C ALA A 316 -18.21 -12.39 0.73
N SER A 317 -17.99 -13.43 1.53
CA SER A 317 -17.36 -14.68 1.10
C SER A 317 -18.21 -15.89 1.50
N ALA A 318 -18.00 -17.02 0.82
CA ALA A 318 -18.62 -18.29 1.18
C ALA A 318 -18.17 -18.78 2.59
N GLU A 319 -17.03 -18.33 3.06
CA GLU A 319 -16.51 -18.62 4.39
C GLU A 319 -17.32 -17.91 5.48
N ASP A 320 -17.79 -16.69 5.22
CA ASP A 320 -18.65 -15.95 6.16
C ASP A 320 -19.92 -16.72 6.51
N ASP A 321 -20.51 -17.41 5.52
CA ASP A 321 -21.72 -18.21 5.72
C ASP A 321 -21.45 -19.45 6.59
N LYS A 322 -20.31 -20.10 6.40
CA LYS A 322 -19.87 -21.24 7.21
C LYS A 322 -19.61 -20.80 8.65
N ILE A 323 -18.93 -19.66 8.84
CA ILE A 323 -18.66 -19.08 10.16
C ILE A 323 -19.96 -18.65 10.85
N ALA A 324 -20.93 -18.12 10.09
CA ALA A 324 -22.23 -17.73 10.65
C ALA A 324 -23.08 -18.93 11.08
N GLY A 325 -22.92 -20.06 10.41
CA GLY A 325 -23.58 -21.34 10.75
C GLY A 325 -22.87 -22.16 11.84
N MET A 326 -21.75 -21.65 12.39
CA MET A 326 -21.06 -22.35 13.48
C MET A 326 -21.89 -22.33 14.76
N ASP A 327 -22.03 -23.51 15.36
CA ASP A 327 -22.59 -23.63 16.68
C ASP A 327 -21.58 -23.13 17.74
N LEU A 328 -21.91 -22.03 18.39
CA LEU A 328 -21.05 -21.37 19.37
C LEU A 328 -21.78 -21.27 20.73
N PRO A 329 -21.10 -21.53 21.86
CA PRO A 329 -19.66 -21.80 22.00
C PRO A 329 -19.26 -23.20 21.53
N LYS A 330 -18.20 -23.30 20.67
CA LYS A 330 -17.65 -24.56 20.23
C LYS A 330 -16.57 -25.04 21.22
N VAL A 331 -16.79 -26.17 21.87
CA VAL A 331 -15.77 -26.80 22.73
C VAL A 331 -14.69 -27.41 21.81
N LEU A 332 -13.45 -27.02 22.02
CA LEU A 332 -12.27 -27.49 21.26
C LEU A 332 -11.61 -28.70 21.95
N GLY A 333 -11.73 -28.79 23.26
CA GLY A 333 -11.17 -29.85 24.08
C GLY A 333 -10.94 -29.39 25.51
N LYS A 334 -10.12 -30.13 26.26
CA LYS A 334 -9.80 -29.85 27.67
C LYS A 334 -8.37 -29.37 27.81
N ASP A 335 -8.14 -28.44 28.73
CA ASP A 335 -6.82 -28.01 29.15
C ASP A 335 -6.07 -29.18 29.80
N PRO A 336 -4.86 -29.48 29.36
CA PRO A 336 -4.06 -30.56 29.92
C PRO A 336 -3.61 -30.30 31.36
N GLU A 337 -3.59 -29.06 31.87
CA GLU A 337 -3.12 -28.71 33.20
C GLU A 337 -4.25 -28.79 34.24
N ASP A 338 -5.41 -28.22 33.97
CA ASP A 338 -6.49 -28.10 34.95
C ASP A 338 -7.79 -28.84 34.56
N GLY A 339 -7.83 -29.48 33.40
CA GLY A 339 -8.93 -30.28 32.89
C GLY A 339 -10.18 -29.49 32.51
N LYS A 340 -10.14 -28.15 32.51
CA LYS A 340 -11.26 -27.29 32.14
C LYS A 340 -11.47 -27.28 30.65
N ASP A 341 -12.72 -27.06 30.23
CA ASP A 341 -13.06 -26.98 28.82
C ASP A 341 -12.48 -25.70 28.19
N ILE A 342 -11.84 -25.85 27.03
CA ILE A 342 -11.39 -24.75 26.17
C ILE A 342 -12.41 -24.58 25.06
N SER A 343 -13.00 -23.40 24.94
CA SER A 343 -14.06 -23.12 23.97
C SER A 343 -13.73 -21.92 23.08
N LEU A 344 -14.10 -22.03 21.80
CA LEU A 344 -14.13 -20.90 20.86
C LEU A 344 -15.46 -20.18 20.98
N ARG A 345 -15.41 -18.87 21.15
CA ARG A 345 -16.58 -18.00 21.36
C ARG A 345 -16.51 -16.76 20.47
N LYS A 346 -17.66 -16.14 20.25
CA LYS A 346 -17.78 -14.86 19.55
C LYS A 346 -18.22 -13.76 20.50
N GLY A 347 -17.51 -12.65 20.51
CA GLY A 347 -17.81 -11.47 21.31
C GLY A 347 -17.92 -10.20 20.45
N PRO A 348 -18.17 -9.03 21.07
CA PRO A 348 -18.29 -7.75 20.37
C PRO A 348 -17.04 -7.36 19.55
N PHE A 349 -15.87 -7.88 19.94
CA PHE A 349 -14.57 -7.58 19.30
C PHE A 349 -14.06 -8.70 18.40
N GLY A 350 -14.89 -9.71 18.10
CA GLY A 350 -14.53 -10.86 17.27
C GLY A 350 -14.46 -12.18 18.02
N PHE A 351 -13.79 -13.16 17.44
CA PHE A 351 -13.64 -14.49 18.04
C PHE A 351 -12.55 -14.49 19.12
N TYR A 352 -12.79 -15.27 20.17
CA TYR A 352 -11.86 -15.46 21.26
C TYR A 352 -11.93 -16.87 21.83
N ILE A 353 -10.83 -17.30 22.41
CA ILE A 353 -10.71 -18.57 23.14
C ILE A 353 -10.98 -18.29 24.62
N GLN A 354 -11.73 -19.17 25.28
CA GLN A 354 -11.99 -19.08 26.71
C GLN A 354 -11.68 -20.42 27.41
N LEU A 355 -10.99 -20.33 28.55
CA LEU A 355 -10.70 -21.46 29.44
C LEU A 355 -11.71 -21.47 30.54
N GLY A 356 -12.52 -22.53 30.59
CA GLY A 356 -13.56 -22.74 31.61
C GLY A 356 -14.69 -21.71 31.55
N GLU A 357 -15.60 -21.80 32.52
CA GLU A 357 -16.69 -20.86 32.73
C GLU A 357 -16.40 -19.89 33.88
N ALA A 358 -17.21 -18.84 34.00
CA ALA A 358 -17.08 -17.88 35.09
C ALA A 358 -17.48 -18.54 36.43
N GLU A 359 -16.58 -18.52 37.40
CA GLU A 359 -16.85 -19.02 38.76
C GLU A 359 -17.08 -17.82 39.70
N GLY A 360 -18.35 -17.50 39.96
CA GLY A 360 -18.73 -16.37 40.80
C GLY A 360 -18.26 -15.03 40.22
N LYS A 361 -17.39 -14.29 40.93
CA LYS A 361 -16.82 -13.00 40.50
C LYS A 361 -15.53 -13.15 39.66
N LYS A 362 -14.98 -14.36 39.54
CA LYS A 362 -13.73 -14.59 38.83
C LYS A 362 -13.98 -14.75 37.33
N LYS A 363 -13.39 -13.86 36.54
CA LYS A 363 -13.50 -13.92 35.07
C LYS A 363 -12.61 -15.06 34.54
N PRO A 364 -13.10 -15.86 33.57
CA PRO A 364 -12.30 -16.91 32.95
C PRO A 364 -11.13 -16.28 32.11
N LYS A 365 -10.06 -17.03 31.96
CA LYS A 365 -8.93 -16.62 31.09
C LYS A 365 -9.39 -16.62 29.64
N ARG A 366 -9.06 -15.58 28.93
CA ARG A 366 -9.45 -15.38 27.52
C ARG A 366 -8.28 -14.93 26.67
N ALA A 367 -8.23 -15.41 25.45
CA ALA A 367 -7.28 -14.96 24.44
C ALA A 367 -8.03 -14.59 23.14
N THR A 368 -7.70 -13.45 22.53
CA THR A 368 -8.30 -13.05 21.26
C THR A 368 -7.75 -13.93 20.13
N LEU A 369 -8.61 -14.39 19.24
CA LEU A 369 -8.17 -15.09 18.04
C LEU A 369 -7.46 -14.11 17.11
N LEU A 370 -6.23 -14.45 16.72
CA LEU A 370 -5.43 -13.61 15.82
C LEU A 370 -6.00 -13.63 14.39
N LYS A 371 -5.84 -12.53 13.66
CA LYS A 371 -6.40 -12.34 12.32
C LYS A 371 -5.92 -13.36 11.27
N ASN A 372 -4.78 -13.97 11.49
CA ASN A 372 -4.20 -14.99 10.61
C ASN A 372 -4.78 -16.40 10.81
N TYR A 373 -5.70 -16.61 11.78
CA TYR A 373 -6.38 -17.86 11.98
C TYR A 373 -7.86 -17.74 11.62
N SER A 374 -8.33 -18.61 10.71
CA SER A 374 -9.77 -18.78 10.48
C SER A 374 -10.43 -19.45 11.71
N PRO A 375 -11.59 -18.94 12.17
CA PRO A 375 -12.33 -19.62 13.24
C PRO A 375 -12.65 -21.09 12.98
N MET A 376 -12.70 -21.48 11.70
CA MET A 376 -12.95 -22.86 11.26
C MET A 376 -11.76 -23.79 11.52
N GLU A 377 -10.54 -23.25 11.48
CA GLU A 377 -9.28 -23.99 11.55
C GLU A 377 -8.68 -24.04 12.96
N VAL A 378 -9.35 -23.41 13.94
CA VAL A 378 -8.83 -23.37 15.31
C VAL A 378 -8.88 -24.77 15.93
N THR A 379 -7.71 -25.32 16.20
CA THR A 379 -7.49 -26.59 16.94
C THR A 379 -7.30 -26.33 18.41
N LEU A 380 -7.37 -27.39 19.23
CA LEU A 380 -7.07 -27.33 20.65
C LEU A 380 -5.63 -26.84 20.91
N GLU A 381 -4.68 -27.26 20.10
CA GLU A 381 -3.27 -26.88 20.22
C GLU A 381 -3.06 -25.38 20.02
N ILE A 382 -3.69 -24.80 18.97
CA ILE A 382 -3.69 -23.36 18.71
C ILE A 382 -4.32 -22.61 19.89
N ALA A 383 -5.43 -23.11 20.42
CA ALA A 383 -6.15 -22.49 21.51
C ALA A 383 -5.31 -22.48 22.81
N ILE A 384 -4.63 -23.57 23.15
CA ILE A 384 -3.70 -23.67 24.28
C ILE A 384 -2.53 -22.68 24.10
N ALA A 385 -1.94 -22.65 22.92
CA ALA A 385 -0.83 -21.74 22.63
C ALA A 385 -1.23 -20.26 22.78
N LEU A 386 -2.43 -19.88 22.35
CA LEU A 386 -2.95 -18.51 22.52
C LEU A 386 -3.28 -18.20 23.99
N LEU A 387 -3.83 -19.14 24.72
CA LEU A 387 -4.11 -18.97 26.15
C LEU A 387 -2.82 -18.92 27.00
N ALA A 388 -1.72 -19.51 26.54
CA ALA A 388 -0.43 -19.45 27.23
C ALA A 388 0.23 -18.04 27.18
N LEU A 389 -0.27 -17.14 26.32
CA LEU A 389 0.29 -15.80 26.19
C LEU A 389 -0.30 -14.82 27.23
N PRO A 390 0.51 -13.85 27.77
CA PRO A 390 1.96 -13.74 27.57
C PRO A 390 2.71 -14.84 28.30
N ARG A 391 3.79 -15.34 27.72
CA ARG A 391 4.66 -16.35 28.35
C ARG A 391 6.07 -15.84 28.52
N ASP A 392 6.71 -16.22 29.61
CA ASP A 392 8.11 -15.91 29.86
C ASP A 392 9.02 -16.75 28.96
N ILE A 393 9.97 -16.08 28.30
CA ILE A 393 10.97 -16.73 27.44
C ILE A 393 12.27 -16.95 28.22
N GLY A 394 12.68 -15.94 29.00
CA GLY A 394 13.93 -15.96 29.75
C GLY A 394 14.42 -14.55 30.07
N PRO A 395 15.48 -14.41 30.86
CA PRO A 395 16.07 -13.12 31.17
C PRO A 395 16.80 -12.55 29.96
N HIS A 396 16.72 -11.24 29.78
CA HIS A 396 17.47 -10.50 28.77
C HIS A 396 18.97 -10.60 29.08
N PRO A 397 19.84 -10.91 28.11
CA PRO A 397 21.27 -11.16 28.35
C PRO A 397 22.00 -9.97 29.00
N ASP A 398 21.62 -8.74 28.69
CA ASP A 398 22.33 -7.55 29.19
C ASP A 398 21.63 -6.90 30.40
N THR A 399 20.27 -6.90 30.47
CA THR A 399 19.52 -6.21 31.51
C THR A 399 19.01 -7.11 32.60
N SER A 400 19.05 -8.44 32.40
CA SER A 400 18.46 -9.45 33.30
C SER A 400 16.95 -9.30 33.51
N GLU A 401 16.27 -8.44 32.77
CA GLU A 401 14.81 -8.33 32.79
C GLU A 401 14.17 -9.51 32.07
N MET A 402 13.00 -9.93 32.54
CA MET A 402 12.29 -11.08 31.96
C MET A 402 11.69 -10.69 30.59
N ILE A 403 12.12 -11.41 29.54
CA ILE A 403 11.56 -11.29 28.20
C ILE A 403 10.28 -12.11 28.13
N GLN A 404 9.21 -11.48 27.68
CA GLN A 404 7.91 -12.14 27.50
C GLN A 404 7.49 -12.17 26.04
N ALA A 405 7.00 -13.31 25.55
CA ALA A 405 6.27 -13.40 24.30
C ALA A 405 4.80 -13.08 24.53
N GLY A 406 4.26 -12.16 23.77
CA GLY A 406 2.85 -11.77 23.87
C GLY A 406 2.30 -11.32 22.53
N VAL A 407 0.99 -11.10 22.47
CA VAL A 407 0.33 -10.50 21.31
C VAL A 407 0.45 -8.99 21.43
N GLY A 408 1.18 -8.35 20.51
CA GLY A 408 1.30 -6.91 20.42
C GLY A 408 0.05 -6.26 19.79
N ARG A 409 -0.01 -4.92 19.84
CA ARG A 409 -1.05 -4.13 19.17
C ARG A 409 -0.76 -3.92 17.68
N TYR A 410 0.44 -4.32 17.24
CA TYR A 410 0.96 -4.11 15.88
C TYR A 410 1.15 -5.43 15.15
#